data_893af550ed193550b9d295616a0647c4
#
_entry.id   893af550ed193550b9d295616a0647c4
#
_cell.length_a   1.000
_cell.length_b   1.000
_cell.length_c   1.000
_cell.angle_alpha   90.00
_cell.angle_beta   90.00
_cell.angle_gamma   90.00
#
_symmetry.space_group_name_H-M   'P 1'
#
loop_
_entity.id
_entity.type
_entity.pdbx_description
1 polymer ?
#
loop_
_entity_poly.entity_id
_entity_poly.type
_entity_poly.pdbx_seq_one_letter_code
_entity_poly.pdbx_strand_id
1 'polypeptide(L)'
;MDEPNSIFRVLDASLNRVHEGFRTLEEAARFVLNDALRSEGMKDLRHDLAEIAKLIPRESLLRSRDTASDVGTEIDSEGEYARQDLRSVVAAASARVQQSLRVLEEYSKVIDSSVAKQFERLRYRAYTECAELELAISTKPTKSKLEDSLLYLLIDGAVSDQQFETRMTELITTEVDLFQLRDRSLSDRILLHRAKIGVKIAREAGKLFIVNDRPDLAVAADADGVHVGQDELPVLEARKIVGANRLIGVSTHHLDEARQAAVDGADYIGCGPVFPSQTKQFDQFVGVELLRQVAAEISIPAFAIGGIDLSNLTDVIEAGFNRVAVSNVINASADPRQIAADMKGLLAVA
;
A
#
# COMPACT_ATOMS: atom_id res chain seq x y z
N MET A 1 -41.06 25.80 -22.33
CA MET A 1 -39.66 25.37 -22.26
C MET A 1 -39.47 24.38 -23.41
N ASP A 2 -38.42 24.54 -24.17
CA ASP A 2 -38.09 23.61 -25.23
C ASP A 2 -37.46 22.35 -24.60
N GLU A 3 -38.26 21.29 -24.43
CA GLU A 3 -37.90 20.09 -23.68
C GLU A 3 -36.58 19.44 -24.17
N PRO A 4 -36.33 19.32 -25.50
CA PRO A 4 -35.04 18.82 -25.98
C PRO A 4 -33.83 19.66 -25.55
N ASN A 5 -33.95 20.98 -25.54
CA ASN A 5 -32.86 21.89 -25.17
C ASN A 5 -32.52 21.75 -23.70
N SER A 6 -33.51 21.58 -22.83
CA SER A 6 -33.29 21.35 -21.38
C SER A 6 -32.59 20.01 -21.13
N ILE A 7 -32.88 18.95 -21.87
CA ILE A 7 -32.20 17.64 -21.74
C ILE A 7 -30.71 17.78 -22.12
N PHE A 8 -30.41 18.41 -23.27
CA PHE A 8 -29.02 18.60 -23.72
C PHE A 8 -28.22 19.45 -22.74
N ARG A 9 -28.83 20.46 -22.06
CA ARG A 9 -28.19 21.25 -21.02
C ARG A 9 -27.77 20.38 -19.81
N VAL A 10 -28.65 19.48 -19.35
CA VAL A 10 -28.34 18.53 -18.27
C VAL A 10 -27.23 17.57 -18.67
N LEU A 11 -27.28 17.04 -19.92
CA LEU A 11 -26.25 16.15 -20.41
C LEU A 11 -24.89 16.85 -20.54
N ASP A 12 -24.84 18.10 -21.06
CA ASP A 12 -23.59 18.86 -21.17
C ASP A 12 -22.96 19.10 -19.78
N ALA A 13 -23.76 19.57 -18.81
CA ALA A 13 -23.27 19.82 -17.47
C ALA A 13 -22.77 18.54 -16.80
N SER A 14 -23.48 17.41 -16.96
CA SER A 14 -23.10 16.14 -16.35
C SER A 14 -21.88 15.52 -17.01
N LEU A 15 -21.72 15.62 -18.34
CA LEU A 15 -20.51 15.19 -19.06
C LEU A 15 -19.25 15.92 -18.55
N ASN A 16 -19.33 17.24 -18.39
CA ASN A 16 -18.23 18.05 -17.86
C ASN A 16 -17.85 17.60 -16.43
N ARG A 17 -18.85 17.41 -15.55
CA ARG A 17 -18.63 16.97 -14.15
C ARG A 17 -17.97 15.59 -14.08
N VAL A 18 -18.37 14.65 -14.91
CA VAL A 18 -17.74 13.31 -14.98
C VAL A 18 -16.30 13.43 -15.49
N HIS A 19 -16.09 14.23 -16.54
CA HIS A 19 -14.76 14.41 -17.13
C HIS A 19 -13.75 15.02 -16.13
N GLU A 20 -14.15 16.06 -15.43
CA GLU A 20 -13.36 16.71 -14.37
C GLU A 20 -13.12 15.77 -13.18
N GLY A 21 -14.14 15.02 -12.77
CA GLY A 21 -14.02 14.04 -11.70
C GLY A 21 -13.03 12.93 -12.04
N PHE A 22 -13.12 12.32 -13.22
CA PHE A 22 -12.13 11.32 -13.66
C PHE A 22 -10.72 11.89 -13.77
N ARG A 23 -10.56 13.14 -14.20
CA ARG A 23 -9.26 13.80 -14.24
C ARG A 23 -8.65 13.95 -12.85
N THR A 24 -9.44 14.38 -11.87
CA THR A 24 -9.01 14.51 -10.48
C THR A 24 -8.58 13.15 -9.91
N LEU A 25 -9.33 12.08 -10.20
CA LEU A 25 -9.01 10.71 -9.76
C LEU A 25 -7.74 10.15 -10.46
N GLU A 26 -7.58 10.39 -11.77
CA GLU A 26 -6.37 10.03 -12.52
C GLU A 26 -5.12 10.70 -11.93
N GLU A 27 -5.20 11.99 -11.57
CA GLU A 27 -4.09 12.72 -10.96
C GLU A 27 -3.77 12.21 -9.55
N ALA A 28 -4.77 11.82 -8.76
CA ALA A 28 -4.55 11.19 -7.46
C ALA A 28 -3.84 9.82 -7.61
N ALA A 29 -4.26 8.97 -8.53
CA ALA A 29 -3.59 7.70 -8.81
C ALA A 29 -2.14 7.93 -9.26
N ARG A 30 -1.92 8.90 -10.15
CA ARG A 30 -0.63 9.16 -10.79
C ARG A 30 0.37 9.84 -9.85
N PHE A 31 -0.02 10.93 -9.20
CA PHE A 31 0.92 11.81 -8.50
C PHE A 31 0.96 11.57 -6.98
N VAL A 32 -0.08 10.95 -6.42
CA VAL A 32 -0.15 10.68 -4.98
C VAL A 32 0.21 9.24 -4.68
N LEU A 33 -0.43 8.29 -5.37
CA LEU A 33 -0.14 6.87 -5.17
C LEU A 33 1.06 6.39 -6.00
N ASN A 34 1.44 7.13 -7.05
CA ASN A 34 2.43 6.69 -8.05
C ASN A 34 2.10 5.27 -8.59
N ASP A 35 0.81 5.03 -8.82
CA ASP A 35 0.25 3.73 -9.21
C ASP A 35 -0.13 3.76 -10.69
N ALA A 36 0.70 3.10 -11.52
CA ALA A 36 0.53 3.07 -12.97
C ALA A 36 -0.76 2.35 -13.37
N LEU A 37 -1.11 1.25 -12.70
CA LEU A 37 -2.28 0.43 -13.02
C LEU A 37 -3.58 1.20 -12.77
N ARG A 38 -3.72 1.82 -11.60
CA ARG A 38 -4.89 2.65 -11.27
C ARG A 38 -4.97 3.91 -12.13
N SER A 39 -3.82 4.51 -12.47
CA SER A 39 -3.76 5.64 -13.39
C SER A 39 -4.26 5.26 -14.79
N GLU A 40 -3.88 4.09 -15.30
CA GLU A 40 -4.35 3.54 -16.57
C GLU A 40 -5.86 3.27 -16.54
N GLY A 41 -6.38 2.62 -15.48
CA GLY A 41 -7.81 2.36 -15.31
C GLY A 41 -8.66 3.64 -15.34
N MET A 42 -8.24 4.70 -14.63
CA MET A 42 -8.92 6.00 -14.66
C MET A 42 -8.85 6.67 -16.04
N LYS A 43 -7.71 6.57 -16.73
CA LYS A 43 -7.54 7.08 -18.09
C LYS A 43 -8.45 6.35 -19.07
N ASP A 44 -8.61 5.04 -18.96
CA ASP A 44 -9.47 4.24 -19.80
C ASP A 44 -10.95 4.62 -19.62
N LEU A 45 -11.40 4.78 -18.36
CA LEU A 45 -12.75 5.27 -18.08
C LEU A 45 -13.02 6.66 -18.71
N ARG A 46 -12.03 7.55 -18.67
CA ARG A 46 -12.13 8.88 -19.29
C ARG A 46 -12.17 8.82 -20.80
N HIS A 47 -11.42 7.90 -21.43
CA HIS A 47 -11.48 7.65 -22.86
C HIS A 47 -12.84 7.08 -23.28
N ASP A 48 -13.35 6.09 -22.55
CA ASP A 48 -14.67 5.50 -22.83
C ASP A 48 -15.78 6.55 -22.69
N LEU A 49 -15.72 7.42 -21.68
CA LEU A 49 -16.64 8.55 -21.58
C LEU A 49 -16.61 9.42 -22.85
N ALA A 50 -15.40 9.73 -23.34
CA ALA A 50 -15.24 10.55 -24.54
C ALA A 50 -15.81 9.86 -25.80
N GLU A 51 -15.67 8.54 -25.92
CA GLU A 51 -16.26 7.78 -27.04
C GLU A 51 -17.80 7.76 -26.96
N ILE A 52 -18.36 7.54 -25.77
CA ILE A 52 -19.81 7.59 -25.57
C ILE A 52 -20.37 9.00 -25.88
N ALA A 53 -19.65 10.04 -25.44
CA ALA A 53 -20.06 11.43 -25.69
C ALA A 53 -20.15 11.80 -27.18
N LYS A 54 -19.37 11.13 -28.06
CA LYS A 54 -19.49 11.34 -29.55
C LYS A 54 -20.81 10.90 -30.12
N LEU A 55 -21.56 10.04 -29.44
CA LEU A 55 -22.88 9.59 -29.87
C LEU A 55 -23.95 10.64 -29.60
N ILE A 56 -23.68 11.67 -28.85
CA ILE A 56 -24.55 12.81 -28.55
C ILE A 56 -24.16 13.97 -29.50
N PRO A 57 -25.10 14.60 -30.23
CA PRO A 57 -24.77 15.69 -31.12
C PRO A 57 -24.07 16.85 -30.38
N ARG A 58 -22.81 17.08 -30.68
CA ARG A 58 -22.01 18.11 -30.00
C ARG A 58 -22.58 19.51 -30.14
N GLU A 59 -23.16 19.82 -31.30
CA GLU A 59 -23.78 21.12 -31.57
C GLU A 59 -24.96 21.36 -30.61
N SER A 60 -25.78 20.34 -30.36
CA SER A 60 -26.92 20.42 -29.43
C SER A 60 -26.46 20.67 -27.99
N LEU A 61 -25.35 20.01 -27.55
CA LEU A 61 -24.77 20.27 -26.25
C LEU A 61 -24.27 21.73 -26.10
N LEU A 62 -23.56 22.22 -27.13
CA LEU A 62 -23.01 23.58 -27.10
C LEU A 62 -24.10 24.65 -27.16
N ARG A 63 -25.14 24.45 -27.98
CA ARG A 63 -26.24 25.42 -28.10
C ARG A 63 -27.13 25.48 -26.85
N SER A 64 -27.22 24.38 -26.10
CA SER A 64 -27.98 24.30 -24.85
C SER A 64 -27.28 24.91 -23.63
N ARG A 65 -25.97 25.21 -23.74
CA ARG A 65 -25.16 25.74 -22.67
C ARG A 65 -25.56 27.17 -22.33
N ASP A 66 -25.99 27.39 -21.11
CA ASP A 66 -26.33 28.72 -20.55
C ASP A 66 -25.86 28.78 -19.10
N THR A 67 -24.63 29.27 -18.93
CA THR A 67 -24.02 29.47 -17.61
C THR A 67 -24.41 30.78 -16.95
N ALA A 68 -24.84 31.76 -17.73
CA ALA A 68 -25.17 33.10 -17.20
C ALA A 68 -26.52 33.12 -16.46
N SER A 69 -27.44 32.22 -16.84
CA SER A 69 -28.77 32.12 -16.18
C SER A 69 -28.91 30.83 -15.37
N ASP A 70 -27.81 30.18 -15.01
CA ASP A 70 -27.83 28.98 -14.18
C ASP A 70 -28.08 29.35 -12.72
N VAL A 71 -29.26 29.05 -12.23
CA VAL A 71 -29.70 29.32 -10.84
C VAL A 71 -28.85 28.59 -9.80
N GLY A 72 -28.08 27.58 -10.19
CA GLY A 72 -27.19 26.82 -9.30
C GLY A 72 -25.87 27.54 -9.01
N THR A 73 -25.48 28.55 -9.79
CA THR A 73 -24.21 29.27 -9.60
C THR A 73 -24.20 30.22 -8.42
N GLU A 74 -25.37 30.61 -7.89
CA GLU A 74 -25.52 31.51 -6.75
C GLU A 74 -25.87 30.78 -5.43
N ILE A 75 -25.94 29.44 -5.46
CA ILE A 75 -26.29 28.62 -4.29
C ILE A 75 -25.03 28.04 -3.73
N ASP A 76 -24.51 28.63 -2.65
CA ASP A 76 -23.39 28.14 -1.87
C ASP A 76 -23.86 27.18 -0.77
N SER A 77 -23.12 26.08 -0.56
CA SER A 77 -23.30 25.18 0.57
C SER A 77 -22.11 25.19 1.51
N GLU A 78 -22.37 25.16 2.83
CA GLU A 78 -21.30 25.07 3.83
C GLU A 78 -20.42 23.84 3.56
N GLY A 79 -19.10 24.04 3.46
CA GLY A 79 -18.12 22.97 3.23
C GLY A 79 -17.77 22.69 1.76
N GLU A 80 -18.38 23.37 0.78
CA GLU A 80 -18.09 23.18 -0.64
C GLU A 80 -16.66 23.59 -1.01
N TYR A 81 -16.13 24.62 -0.36
CA TYR A 81 -14.80 25.19 -0.60
C TYR A 81 -13.70 24.65 0.34
N ALA A 82 -14.02 23.71 1.23
CA ALA A 82 -13.06 23.14 2.17
C ALA A 82 -12.92 21.62 1.99
N ARG A 83 -11.68 21.15 1.95
CA ARG A 83 -11.34 19.72 2.03
C ARG A 83 -10.35 19.54 3.17
N GLN A 84 -10.59 18.55 4.02
CA GLN A 84 -9.77 18.33 5.22
C GLN A 84 -8.43 17.65 4.87
N ASP A 85 -8.48 16.76 3.88
CA ASP A 85 -7.34 15.95 3.46
C ASP A 85 -7.53 15.46 2.01
N LEU A 86 -6.54 14.74 1.53
CA LEU A 86 -6.54 14.15 0.20
C LEU A 86 -7.63 13.09 0.01
N ARG A 87 -7.97 12.34 1.06
CA ARG A 87 -9.05 11.34 1.02
C ARG A 87 -10.39 12.01 0.72
N SER A 88 -10.64 13.13 1.35
CA SER A 88 -11.86 13.91 1.11
C SER A 88 -11.94 14.48 -0.31
N VAL A 89 -10.79 14.79 -0.95
CA VAL A 89 -10.75 15.19 -2.37
C VAL A 89 -11.16 14.03 -3.27
N VAL A 90 -10.57 12.85 -3.05
CA VAL A 90 -10.85 11.65 -3.86
C VAL A 90 -12.28 11.17 -3.67
N ALA A 91 -12.78 11.09 -2.44
CA ALA A 91 -14.15 10.70 -2.14
C ALA A 91 -15.18 11.67 -2.79
N ALA A 92 -14.94 12.97 -2.76
CA ALA A 92 -15.81 13.96 -3.40
C ALA A 92 -15.77 13.83 -4.95
N ALA A 93 -14.60 13.57 -5.55
CA ALA A 93 -14.49 13.35 -6.98
C ALA A 93 -15.19 12.05 -7.41
N SER A 94 -15.02 10.95 -6.66
CA SER A 94 -15.71 9.67 -6.89
C SER A 94 -17.24 9.83 -6.82
N ALA A 95 -17.74 10.47 -5.77
CA ALA A 95 -19.17 10.72 -5.62
C ALA A 95 -19.72 11.55 -6.77
N ARG A 96 -19.01 12.60 -7.21
CA ARG A 96 -19.39 13.44 -8.36
C ARG A 96 -19.45 12.65 -9.64
N VAL A 97 -18.46 11.79 -9.91
CA VAL A 97 -18.45 10.89 -11.09
C VAL A 97 -19.66 9.97 -11.08
N GLN A 98 -19.89 9.26 -9.97
CA GLN A 98 -20.95 8.26 -9.85
C GLN A 98 -22.34 8.89 -10.00
N GLN A 99 -22.60 10.02 -9.36
CA GLN A 99 -23.86 10.74 -9.43
C GLN A 99 -24.11 11.28 -10.84
N SER A 100 -23.09 11.91 -11.45
CA SER A 100 -23.24 12.48 -12.79
C SER A 100 -23.39 11.42 -13.88
N LEU A 101 -22.73 10.25 -13.77
CA LEU A 101 -22.96 9.10 -14.66
C LEU A 101 -24.40 8.58 -14.56
N ARG A 102 -24.98 8.57 -13.35
CA ARG A 102 -26.39 8.20 -13.20
C ARG A 102 -27.32 9.18 -13.89
N VAL A 103 -27.05 10.49 -13.77
CA VAL A 103 -27.81 11.52 -14.49
C VAL A 103 -27.70 11.32 -16.01
N LEU A 104 -26.49 11.10 -16.52
CA LEU A 104 -26.27 10.82 -17.95
C LEU A 104 -27.06 9.61 -18.42
N GLU A 105 -27.04 8.52 -17.67
CA GLU A 105 -27.81 7.30 -17.96
C GLU A 105 -29.32 7.61 -18.06
N GLU A 106 -29.90 8.29 -17.06
CA GLU A 106 -31.33 8.55 -17.00
C GLU A 106 -31.80 9.50 -18.10
N TYR A 107 -31.10 10.62 -18.31
CA TYR A 107 -31.51 11.59 -19.33
C TYR A 107 -31.26 11.12 -20.75
N SER A 108 -30.25 10.25 -20.98
CA SER A 108 -30.03 9.65 -22.29
C SER A 108 -31.14 8.69 -22.71
N LYS A 109 -31.90 8.09 -21.77
CA LYS A 109 -33.05 7.22 -22.08
C LYS A 109 -34.14 7.95 -22.88
N VAL A 110 -34.23 9.27 -22.74
CA VAL A 110 -35.20 10.10 -23.49
C VAL A 110 -34.76 10.33 -24.94
N ILE A 111 -33.44 10.31 -25.21
CA ILE A 111 -32.88 10.59 -26.52
C ILE A 111 -32.59 9.29 -27.26
N ASP A 112 -31.80 8.38 -26.65
CA ASP A 112 -31.38 7.10 -27.21
C ASP A 112 -31.07 6.10 -26.12
N SER A 113 -31.87 5.05 -26.04
CA SER A 113 -31.68 3.98 -25.05
C SER A 113 -30.37 3.20 -25.21
N SER A 114 -29.78 3.20 -26.43
CA SER A 114 -28.49 2.55 -26.68
C SER A 114 -27.32 3.33 -26.04
N VAL A 115 -27.39 4.64 -26.06
CA VAL A 115 -26.43 5.55 -25.36
C VAL A 115 -26.59 5.40 -23.87
N ALA A 116 -27.83 5.33 -23.36
CA ALA A 116 -28.09 5.11 -21.95
C ALA A 116 -27.45 3.81 -21.39
N LYS A 117 -27.54 2.70 -22.16
CA LYS A 117 -26.88 1.43 -21.80
C LYS A 117 -25.37 1.53 -21.75
N GLN A 118 -24.74 2.37 -22.57
CA GLN A 118 -23.30 2.58 -22.51
C GLN A 118 -22.89 3.37 -21.27
N PHE A 119 -23.64 4.40 -20.86
CA PHE A 119 -23.43 5.09 -19.60
C PHE A 119 -23.65 4.18 -18.40
N GLU A 120 -24.63 3.28 -18.44
CA GLU A 120 -24.83 2.29 -17.38
C GLU A 120 -23.60 1.39 -17.20
N ARG A 121 -23.05 0.84 -18.30
CA ARG A 121 -21.84 0.00 -18.26
C ARG A 121 -20.62 0.77 -17.72
N LEU A 122 -20.44 2.01 -18.16
CA LEU A 122 -19.37 2.87 -17.70
C LEU A 122 -19.51 3.16 -16.20
N ARG A 123 -20.74 3.41 -15.73
CA ARG A 123 -21.03 3.66 -14.31
C ARG A 123 -20.66 2.48 -13.40
N TYR A 124 -20.98 1.24 -13.80
CA TYR A 124 -20.62 0.07 -13.01
C TYR A 124 -19.11 -0.15 -12.95
N ARG A 125 -18.39 0.09 -14.04
CA ARG A 125 -16.93 0.06 -14.03
C ARG A 125 -16.35 1.17 -13.14
N ALA A 126 -16.89 2.37 -13.25
CA ALA A 126 -16.48 3.49 -12.43
C ALA A 126 -16.70 3.23 -10.92
N TYR A 127 -17.75 2.52 -10.52
CA TYR A 127 -17.95 2.14 -9.11
C TYR A 127 -16.80 1.28 -8.58
N THR A 128 -16.35 0.30 -9.35
CA THR A 128 -15.23 -0.57 -8.96
C THR A 128 -13.93 0.21 -8.85
N GLU A 129 -13.55 0.91 -9.91
CA GLU A 129 -12.28 1.65 -9.96
C GLU A 129 -12.21 2.79 -8.93
N CYS A 130 -13.29 3.53 -8.72
CA CYS A 130 -13.37 4.58 -7.69
C CYS A 130 -13.22 3.99 -6.29
N ALA A 131 -13.91 2.88 -5.99
CA ALA A 131 -13.82 2.23 -4.68
C ALA A 131 -12.40 1.72 -4.40
N GLU A 132 -11.74 1.12 -5.39
CA GLU A 132 -10.35 0.66 -5.27
C GLU A 132 -9.38 1.82 -5.04
N LEU A 133 -9.57 2.94 -5.72
CA LEU A 133 -8.74 4.13 -5.53
C LEU A 133 -8.97 4.77 -4.16
N GLU A 134 -10.22 4.89 -3.69
CA GLU A 134 -10.55 5.41 -2.36
C GLU A 134 -9.94 4.55 -1.25
N LEU A 135 -10.00 3.21 -1.39
CA LEU A 135 -9.35 2.29 -0.46
C LEU A 135 -7.84 2.45 -0.46
N ALA A 136 -7.22 2.58 -1.64
CA ALA A 136 -5.77 2.77 -1.76
C ALA A 136 -5.29 4.09 -1.12
N ILE A 137 -6.03 5.18 -1.29
CA ILE A 137 -5.75 6.49 -0.64
C ILE A 137 -6.00 6.44 0.86
N SER A 138 -6.94 5.60 1.31
CA SER A 138 -7.27 5.46 2.74
C SER A 138 -6.26 4.62 3.50
N THR A 139 -5.50 3.78 2.83
CA THR A 139 -4.42 3.02 3.44
C THR A 139 -3.16 3.87 3.55
N LYS A 140 -2.49 3.82 4.71
CA LYS A 140 -1.18 4.46 4.89
C LYS A 140 -0.20 3.86 3.85
N PRO A 141 0.54 4.67 3.07
CA PRO A 141 1.52 4.13 2.13
C PRO A 141 2.47 3.14 2.83
N THR A 142 2.82 2.05 2.17
CA THR A 142 3.67 0.99 2.73
C THR A 142 4.98 1.53 3.31
N LYS A 143 5.61 2.50 2.63
CA LYS A 143 6.83 3.17 3.12
C LYS A 143 6.60 3.95 4.43
N SER A 144 5.48 4.66 4.55
CA SER A 144 5.15 5.38 5.79
C SER A 144 4.86 4.42 6.96
N LYS A 145 4.26 3.25 6.69
CA LYS A 145 4.11 2.21 7.72
C LYS A 145 5.47 1.66 8.17
N LEU A 146 6.41 1.47 7.24
CA LEU A 146 7.76 1.03 7.55
C LEU A 146 8.51 2.05 8.43
N GLU A 147 8.38 3.35 8.14
CA GLU A 147 8.99 4.42 8.94
C GLU A 147 8.49 4.42 10.39
N ASP A 148 7.24 4.02 10.62
CA ASP A 148 6.66 3.91 11.96
C ASP A 148 6.91 2.54 12.63
N SER A 149 7.47 1.56 11.90
CA SER A 149 7.68 0.20 12.41
C SER A 149 8.91 0.12 13.29
N LEU A 150 8.77 -0.41 14.50
CA LEU A 150 9.83 -0.59 15.49
C LEU A 150 10.16 -2.06 15.73
N LEU A 151 9.14 -2.93 15.73
CA LEU A 151 9.28 -4.34 16.06
C LEU A 151 8.91 -5.24 14.86
N TYR A 152 9.89 -5.97 14.37
CA TYR A 152 9.84 -6.85 13.22
C TYR A 152 9.97 -8.31 13.65
N LEU A 153 9.00 -9.17 13.32
CA LEU A 153 9.00 -10.57 13.70
C LEU A 153 9.22 -11.50 12.50
N LEU A 154 10.25 -12.34 12.60
CA LEU A 154 10.48 -13.43 11.65
C LEU A 154 9.72 -14.68 12.11
N ILE A 155 8.92 -15.25 11.22
CA ILE A 155 8.11 -16.46 11.44
C ILE A 155 8.46 -17.54 10.43
N ASP A 156 8.35 -18.81 10.82
CA ASP A 156 8.39 -19.95 9.91
C ASP A 156 7.01 -20.25 9.30
N GLY A 157 6.96 -21.18 8.35
CA GLY A 157 5.72 -21.54 7.66
C GLY A 157 4.87 -22.56 8.40
N ALA A 158 5.28 -23.01 9.58
CA ALA A 158 4.63 -24.06 10.37
C ALA A 158 4.46 -25.41 9.62
N VAL A 159 4.00 -26.44 10.31
CA VAL A 159 3.85 -27.80 9.74
C VAL A 159 2.61 -27.91 8.85
N SER A 160 1.56 -27.15 9.14
CA SER A 160 0.30 -27.15 8.37
C SER A 160 -0.29 -25.76 8.17
N ASP A 161 -1.22 -25.62 7.20
CA ASP A 161 -1.95 -24.37 6.93
C ASP A 161 -2.68 -23.88 8.17
N GLN A 162 -3.40 -24.78 8.84
CA GLN A 162 -4.16 -24.46 10.03
C GLN A 162 -3.28 -23.98 11.20
N GLN A 163 -2.12 -24.61 11.40
CA GLN A 163 -1.17 -24.14 12.44
C GLN A 163 -0.61 -22.78 12.11
N PHE A 164 -0.24 -22.53 10.85
CA PHE A 164 0.24 -21.22 10.41
C PHE A 164 -0.81 -20.14 10.60
N GLU A 165 -2.03 -20.39 10.16
CA GLU A 165 -3.15 -19.44 10.30
C GLU A 165 -3.47 -19.15 11.75
N THR A 166 -3.53 -20.18 12.61
CA THR A 166 -3.74 -20.02 14.05
C THR A 166 -2.64 -19.18 14.68
N ARG A 167 -1.37 -19.50 14.36
CA ARG A 167 -0.22 -18.76 14.88
C ARG A 167 -0.19 -17.31 14.41
N MET A 168 -0.45 -17.05 13.13
CA MET A 168 -0.55 -15.69 12.60
C MET A 168 -1.68 -14.92 13.27
N THR A 169 -2.85 -15.53 13.47
CA THR A 169 -4.00 -14.90 14.13
C THR A 169 -3.69 -14.52 15.59
N GLU A 170 -2.90 -15.33 16.30
CA GLU A 170 -2.40 -14.99 17.63
C GLU A 170 -1.41 -13.83 17.59
N LEU A 171 -0.38 -13.94 16.76
CA LEU A 171 0.72 -12.98 16.69
C LEU A 171 0.29 -11.61 16.15
N ILE A 172 -0.70 -11.56 15.26
CA ILE A 172 -1.18 -10.31 14.69
C ILE A 172 -1.81 -9.38 15.73
N THR A 173 -2.29 -9.93 16.86
CA THR A 173 -2.87 -9.15 17.97
C THR A 173 -1.81 -8.58 18.93
N THR A 174 -0.53 -8.90 18.72
CA THR A 174 0.60 -8.37 19.52
C THR A 174 1.03 -7.00 19.02
N GLU A 175 1.97 -6.36 19.71
CA GLU A 175 2.55 -5.06 19.32
C GLU A 175 3.61 -5.14 18.20
N VAL A 176 3.72 -6.27 17.49
CA VAL A 176 4.56 -6.42 16.31
C VAL A 176 4.00 -5.57 15.16
N ASP A 177 4.86 -4.86 14.44
CA ASP A 177 4.47 -3.97 13.33
C ASP A 177 4.61 -4.63 11.96
N LEU A 178 5.61 -5.52 11.82
CA LEU A 178 6.09 -6.06 10.56
C LEU A 178 6.39 -7.55 10.73
N PHE A 179 5.89 -8.37 9.81
CA PHE A 179 6.12 -9.82 9.81
C PHE A 179 6.94 -10.24 8.60
N GLN A 180 7.83 -11.23 8.76
CA GLN A 180 8.54 -11.87 7.66
C GLN A 180 8.33 -13.37 7.69
N LEU A 181 7.77 -13.92 6.60
CA LEU A 181 7.75 -15.37 6.40
C LEU A 181 9.10 -15.85 5.89
N ARG A 182 9.83 -16.58 6.73
CA ARG A 182 11.14 -17.13 6.43
C ARG A 182 11.20 -18.62 6.75
N ASP A 183 11.01 -19.45 5.73
CA ASP A 183 11.14 -20.89 5.85
C ASP A 183 11.77 -21.47 4.57
N ARG A 184 13.02 -21.91 4.68
CA ARG A 184 13.79 -22.48 3.57
C ARG A 184 13.54 -23.97 3.35
N SER A 185 12.74 -24.60 4.21
CA SER A 185 12.40 -26.01 4.11
C SER A 185 11.15 -26.29 3.28
N LEU A 186 10.31 -25.29 3.09
CA LEU A 186 9.05 -25.40 2.36
C LEU A 186 9.25 -25.32 0.85
N SER A 187 8.46 -26.10 0.11
CA SER A 187 8.36 -25.94 -1.34
C SER A 187 7.71 -24.59 -1.71
N ASP A 188 8.04 -24.07 -2.90
CA ASP A 188 7.50 -22.81 -3.40
C ASP A 188 5.97 -22.73 -3.36
N ARG A 189 5.30 -23.85 -3.68
CA ARG A 189 3.82 -23.93 -3.63
C ARG A 189 3.29 -23.72 -2.22
N ILE A 190 3.90 -24.35 -1.22
CA ILE A 190 3.49 -24.21 0.18
C ILE A 190 3.83 -22.82 0.69
N LEU A 191 5.05 -22.34 0.39
CA LEU A 191 5.51 -21.02 0.79
C LEU A 191 4.57 -19.91 0.24
N LEU A 192 4.19 -20.00 -1.04
CA LEU A 192 3.23 -19.08 -1.65
C LEU A 192 1.87 -19.13 -0.94
N HIS A 193 1.39 -20.34 -0.62
CA HIS A 193 0.10 -20.49 0.07
C HIS A 193 0.14 -19.86 1.47
N ARG A 194 1.21 -20.11 2.26
CA ARG A 194 1.45 -19.47 3.56
C ARG A 194 1.56 -17.95 3.44
N ALA A 195 2.30 -17.47 2.44
CA ALA A 195 2.43 -16.03 2.19
C ALA A 195 1.06 -15.38 1.96
N LYS A 196 0.17 -15.99 1.15
CA LYS A 196 -1.18 -15.47 0.92
C LYS A 196 -2.03 -15.42 2.19
N ILE A 197 -1.95 -16.44 3.05
CA ILE A 197 -2.63 -16.44 4.36
C ILE A 197 -2.09 -15.30 5.23
N GLY A 198 -0.76 -15.20 5.36
CA GLY A 198 -0.10 -14.18 6.18
C GLY A 198 -0.41 -12.76 5.70
N VAL A 199 -0.34 -12.51 4.40
CA VAL A 199 -0.69 -11.23 3.78
C VAL A 199 -2.11 -10.81 4.10
N LYS A 200 -3.08 -11.74 3.96
CA LYS A 200 -4.49 -11.46 4.26
C LYS A 200 -4.65 -11.01 5.70
N ILE A 201 -4.14 -11.80 6.65
CA ILE A 201 -4.26 -11.52 8.09
C ILE A 201 -3.55 -10.20 8.47
N ALA A 202 -2.34 -9.97 7.96
CA ALA A 202 -1.58 -8.76 8.24
C ALA A 202 -2.27 -7.50 7.68
N ARG A 203 -2.79 -7.58 6.46
CA ARG A 203 -3.50 -6.48 5.79
C ARG A 203 -4.78 -6.08 6.55
N GLU A 204 -5.57 -7.05 7.00
CA GLU A 204 -6.78 -6.81 7.79
C GLU A 204 -6.47 -6.10 9.12
N ALA A 205 -5.29 -6.35 9.69
CA ALA A 205 -4.79 -5.69 10.91
C ALA A 205 -3.99 -4.40 10.64
N GLY A 206 -3.83 -4.00 9.37
CA GLY A 206 -3.07 -2.80 8.99
C GLY A 206 -1.55 -2.92 9.14
N LYS A 207 -1.01 -4.15 9.31
CA LYS A 207 0.42 -4.44 9.51
C LYS A 207 1.09 -4.85 8.20
N LEU A 208 2.44 -4.81 8.18
CA LEU A 208 3.23 -5.17 7.01
C LEU A 208 3.60 -6.66 7.00
N PHE A 209 3.63 -7.24 5.79
CA PHE A 209 4.04 -8.63 5.57
C PHE A 209 5.08 -8.76 4.45
N ILE A 210 6.23 -9.33 4.77
CA ILE A 210 7.40 -9.47 3.91
C ILE A 210 7.64 -10.97 3.63
N VAL A 211 8.04 -11.28 2.40
CA VAL A 211 8.49 -12.63 2.01
C VAL A 211 10.01 -12.64 1.96
N ASN A 212 10.63 -13.69 2.52
CA ASN A 212 12.07 -13.83 2.51
C ASN A 212 12.58 -14.41 1.18
N ASP A 213 13.68 -13.87 0.62
CA ASP A 213 14.48 -14.35 -0.53
C ASP A 213 13.75 -14.44 -1.89
N ARG A 214 12.44 -14.36 -1.96
CA ARG A 214 11.64 -14.70 -3.15
C ARG A 214 10.77 -13.52 -3.61
N PRO A 215 11.33 -12.59 -4.41
CA PRO A 215 10.58 -11.44 -4.94
C PRO A 215 9.40 -11.84 -5.83
N ASP A 216 9.51 -12.94 -6.57
CA ASP A 216 8.44 -13.51 -7.38
C ASP A 216 7.24 -13.99 -6.53
N LEU A 217 7.51 -14.66 -5.40
CA LEU A 217 6.47 -15.09 -4.48
C LEU A 217 5.87 -13.91 -3.70
N ALA A 218 6.66 -12.88 -3.40
CA ALA A 218 6.16 -11.66 -2.79
C ALA A 218 5.12 -10.98 -3.70
N VAL A 219 5.38 -10.91 -5.01
CA VAL A 219 4.42 -10.40 -6.00
C VAL A 219 3.20 -11.31 -6.12
N ALA A 220 3.41 -12.63 -6.26
CA ALA A 220 2.31 -13.60 -6.43
C ALA A 220 1.39 -13.71 -5.19
N ALA A 221 1.90 -13.39 -4.00
CA ALA A 221 1.13 -13.34 -2.75
C ALA A 221 0.51 -11.95 -2.47
N ASP A 222 0.88 -10.94 -3.25
CA ASP A 222 0.56 -9.54 -3.01
C ASP A 222 1.05 -9.04 -1.64
N ALA A 223 2.28 -9.46 -1.26
CA ALA A 223 2.95 -9.03 -0.05
C ALA A 223 3.43 -7.57 -0.16
N ASP A 224 3.66 -6.93 0.99
CA ASP A 224 4.14 -5.55 1.07
C ASP A 224 5.60 -5.42 0.61
N GLY A 225 6.36 -6.51 0.59
CA GLY A 225 7.75 -6.50 0.12
C GLY A 225 8.47 -7.84 0.20
N VAL A 226 9.77 -7.77 -0.08
CA VAL A 226 10.71 -8.87 0.00
C VAL A 226 11.92 -8.48 0.85
N HIS A 227 12.52 -9.44 1.54
CA HIS A 227 13.80 -9.29 2.20
C HIS A 227 14.82 -10.25 1.59
N VAL A 228 15.95 -9.73 1.13
CA VAL A 228 17.02 -10.52 0.48
C VAL A 228 18.32 -10.46 1.27
N GLY A 229 19.11 -11.52 1.20
CA GLY A 229 20.47 -11.56 1.74
C GLY A 229 21.51 -11.16 0.68
N GLN A 230 22.79 -11.35 1.03
CA GLN A 230 23.92 -10.98 0.16
C GLN A 230 24.16 -11.97 -0.99
N ASP A 231 23.72 -13.23 -0.81
CA ASP A 231 23.87 -14.31 -1.80
C ASP A 231 22.64 -14.47 -2.70
N GLU A 232 21.56 -13.71 -2.41
CA GLU A 232 20.30 -13.75 -3.15
C GLU A 232 20.28 -12.69 -4.28
N LEU A 233 19.10 -12.42 -4.83
CA LEU A 233 18.97 -11.45 -5.93
C LEU A 233 19.40 -10.04 -5.50
N PRO A 234 20.28 -9.36 -6.28
CA PRO A 234 20.63 -7.98 -6.03
C PRO A 234 19.40 -7.06 -5.99
N VAL A 235 19.48 -5.99 -5.21
CA VAL A 235 18.37 -5.01 -5.02
C VAL A 235 17.80 -4.52 -6.34
N LEU A 236 18.65 -4.17 -7.31
CA LEU A 236 18.23 -3.68 -8.61
C LEU A 236 17.42 -4.70 -9.42
N GLU A 237 17.79 -5.99 -9.34
CA GLU A 237 17.06 -7.06 -10.02
C GLU A 237 15.75 -7.41 -9.27
N ALA A 238 15.80 -7.45 -7.94
CA ALA A 238 14.59 -7.62 -7.12
C ALA A 238 13.58 -6.49 -7.38
N ARG A 239 14.04 -5.23 -7.53
CA ARG A 239 13.20 -4.06 -7.85
C ARG A 239 12.47 -4.19 -9.19
N LYS A 240 13.11 -4.77 -10.21
CA LYS A 240 12.46 -5.04 -11.51
C LYS A 240 11.28 -6.00 -11.38
N ILE A 241 11.36 -6.95 -10.43
CA ILE A 241 10.31 -7.94 -10.20
C ILE A 241 9.21 -7.36 -9.34
N VAL A 242 9.54 -6.74 -8.19
CA VAL A 242 8.53 -6.30 -7.22
C VAL A 242 7.87 -4.95 -7.57
N GLY A 243 8.47 -4.20 -8.50
CA GLY A 243 7.99 -2.86 -8.89
C GLY A 243 8.34 -1.77 -7.86
N ALA A 244 7.89 -0.55 -8.11
CA ALA A 244 8.25 0.64 -7.33
C ALA A 244 7.59 0.72 -5.94
N ASN A 245 6.45 0.05 -5.76
CA ASN A 245 5.59 0.25 -4.59
C ASN A 245 5.83 -0.75 -3.44
N ARG A 246 6.50 -1.88 -3.72
CA ARG A 246 6.83 -2.89 -2.69
C ARG A 246 8.17 -2.60 -2.05
N LEU A 247 8.28 -2.94 -0.78
CA LEU A 247 9.51 -2.78 0.00
C LEU A 247 10.57 -3.82 -0.40
N ILE A 248 11.83 -3.39 -0.41
CA ILE A 248 12.99 -4.28 -0.47
C ILE A 248 13.84 -4.04 0.76
N GLY A 249 13.98 -5.08 1.59
CA GLY A 249 14.94 -5.12 2.69
C GLY A 249 16.18 -5.91 2.32
N VAL A 250 17.30 -5.56 2.92
CA VAL A 250 18.59 -6.22 2.68
C VAL A 250 19.27 -6.58 4.00
N SER A 251 19.72 -7.83 4.15
CA SER A 251 20.60 -8.23 5.26
C SER A 251 21.99 -7.63 5.09
N THR A 252 22.54 -7.02 6.16
CA THR A 252 23.89 -6.44 6.15
C THR A 252 24.68 -6.86 7.38
N HIS A 253 25.97 -7.17 7.18
CA HIS A 253 26.87 -7.72 8.18
C HIS A 253 28.06 -6.78 8.48
N HIS A 254 28.29 -5.79 7.66
CA HIS A 254 29.27 -4.71 7.85
C HIS A 254 28.81 -3.43 7.16
N LEU A 255 29.47 -2.32 7.51
CA LEU A 255 29.05 -0.97 7.11
C LEU A 255 29.03 -0.76 5.59
N ASP A 256 29.96 -1.36 4.86
CA ASP A 256 30.04 -1.23 3.40
C ASP A 256 28.84 -1.89 2.70
N GLU A 257 28.35 -3.04 3.20
CA GLU A 257 27.09 -3.63 2.71
C GLU A 257 25.88 -2.71 3.00
N ALA A 258 25.86 -2.07 4.17
CA ALA A 258 24.79 -1.14 4.51
C ALA A 258 24.78 0.11 3.59
N ARG A 259 25.97 0.64 3.29
CA ARG A 259 26.14 1.74 2.33
C ARG A 259 25.69 1.33 0.92
N GLN A 260 26.12 0.16 0.47
CA GLN A 260 25.78 -0.34 -0.86
C GLN A 260 24.27 -0.60 -0.99
N ALA A 261 23.64 -1.21 0.01
CA ALA A 261 22.20 -1.43 0.01
C ALA A 261 21.40 -0.12 -0.11
N ALA A 262 21.84 0.94 0.60
CA ALA A 262 21.23 2.26 0.50
C ALA A 262 21.40 2.88 -0.90
N VAL A 263 22.58 2.76 -1.49
CA VAL A 263 22.89 3.24 -2.86
C VAL A 263 22.07 2.49 -3.90
N ASP A 264 21.92 1.18 -3.76
CA ASP A 264 21.16 0.31 -4.68
C ASP A 264 19.64 0.50 -4.57
N GLY A 265 19.17 1.29 -3.60
CA GLY A 265 17.76 1.64 -3.44
C GLY A 265 16.96 0.64 -2.61
N ALA A 266 17.58 0.01 -1.61
CA ALA A 266 16.87 -0.71 -0.56
C ALA A 266 15.96 0.25 0.23
N ASP A 267 14.79 -0.22 0.64
CA ASP A 267 13.87 0.57 1.46
C ASP A 267 14.22 0.47 2.95
N TYR A 268 14.87 -0.61 3.37
CA TYR A 268 15.38 -0.81 4.73
C TYR A 268 16.49 -1.86 4.75
N ILE A 269 17.23 -1.91 5.86
CA ILE A 269 18.27 -2.92 6.08
C ILE A 269 18.05 -3.68 7.40
N GLY A 270 18.55 -4.92 7.43
CA GLY A 270 18.71 -5.71 8.65
C GLY A 270 20.18 -5.79 9.02
N CYS A 271 20.58 -5.30 10.21
CA CYS A 271 21.96 -5.24 10.66
C CYS A 271 22.26 -6.31 11.71
N GLY A 272 23.12 -7.27 11.39
CA GLY A 272 23.45 -8.35 12.32
C GLY A 272 24.23 -9.49 11.67
N PRO A 273 24.45 -10.59 12.45
CA PRO A 273 23.91 -10.85 13.80
C PRO A 273 24.64 -10.08 14.89
N VAL A 274 23.87 -9.42 15.79
CA VAL A 274 24.47 -8.59 16.85
C VAL A 274 24.97 -9.44 18.01
N PHE A 275 24.15 -10.39 18.49
CA PHE A 275 24.48 -11.27 19.60
C PHE A 275 24.40 -12.75 19.21
N PRO A 276 25.02 -13.66 19.99
CA PRO A 276 24.88 -15.09 19.80
C PRO A 276 23.42 -15.53 19.78
N SER A 277 23.06 -16.41 18.82
CA SER A 277 21.68 -16.86 18.65
C SER A 277 21.64 -18.38 18.56
N GLN A 278 20.59 -18.99 19.12
CA GLN A 278 20.32 -20.41 18.99
C GLN A 278 19.73 -20.80 17.62
N THR A 279 19.21 -19.82 16.86
CA THR A 279 18.44 -20.04 15.62
C THR A 279 19.34 -20.22 14.40
N LYS A 280 20.54 -19.67 14.41
CA LYS A 280 21.53 -19.79 13.32
C LYS A 280 22.93 -19.71 13.94
N GLN A 281 23.79 -20.68 13.58
CA GLN A 281 25.21 -20.60 13.95
C GLN A 281 25.88 -19.61 12.98
N PHE A 282 26.51 -18.59 13.54
CA PHE A 282 27.34 -17.65 12.83
C PHE A 282 28.77 -17.76 13.35
N ASP A 283 29.74 -17.74 12.45
CA ASP A 283 31.16 -17.81 12.82
C ASP A 283 31.68 -16.50 13.42
N GLN A 284 30.97 -15.39 13.17
CA GLN A 284 31.31 -14.06 13.69
C GLN A 284 30.03 -13.28 14.04
N PHE A 285 30.11 -12.51 15.13
CA PHE A 285 29.07 -11.58 15.53
C PHE A 285 29.58 -10.15 15.32
N VAL A 286 28.73 -9.32 14.71
CA VAL A 286 29.12 -7.95 14.38
C VAL A 286 29.09 -7.01 15.60
N GLY A 287 28.39 -7.44 16.66
CA GLY A 287 28.28 -6.66 17.90
C GLY A 287 27.56 -5.32 17.74
N VAL A 288 27.48 -4.57 18.83
CA VAL A 288 26.86 -3.23 18.87
C VAL A 288 27.68 -2.17 18.14
N GLU A 289 28.95 -2.44 17.85
CA GLU A 289 29.82 -1.47 17.17
C GLU A 289 29.37 -1.23 15.72
N LEU A 290 28.94 -2.27 15.00
CA LEU A 290 28.32 -2.07 13.68
C LEU A 290 27.07 -1.20 13.78
N LEU A 291 26.25 -1.40 14.81
CA LEU A 291 25.03 -0.60 14.98
C LEU A 291 25.35 0.88 15.12
N ARG A 292 26.39 1.25 15.91
CA ARG A 292 26.83 2.65 16.07
C ARG A 292 27.26 3.28 14.76
N GLN A 293 28.04 2.53 13.95
CA GLN A 293 28.49 2.99 12.65
C GLN A 293 27.33 3.19 11.68
N VAL A 294 26.40 2.23 11.60
CA VAL A 294 25.22 2.32 10.76
C VAL A 294 24.29 3.46 11.19
N ALA A 295 24.04 3.62 12.51
CA ALA A 295 23.22 4.71 13.03
C ALA A 295 23.78 6.11 12.70
N ALA A 296 25.10 6.23 12.62
CA ALA A 296 25.78 7.49 12.30
C ALA A 296 25.72 7.87 10.81
N GLU A 297 25.63 6.88 9.88
CA GLU A 297 25.83 7.10 8.45
C GLU A 297 24.62 6.77 7.56
N ILE A 298 23.77 5.83 7.98
CA ILE A 298 22.69 5.30 7.14
C ILE A 298 21.36 5.96 7.50
N SER A 299 20.72 6.53 6.51
CA SER A 299 19.45 7.28 6.68
C SER A 299 18.18 6.46 6.46
N ILE A 300 18.28 5.28 5.80
CA ILE A 300 17.12 4.40 5.61
C ILE A 300 16.84 3.61 6.90
N PRO A 301 15.57 3.18 7.14
CA PRO A 301 15.23 2.36 8.29
C PRO A 301 16.16 1.16 8.45
N ALA A 302 16.73 0.97 9.63
CA ALA A 302 17.65 -0.11 9.93
C ALA A 302 17.15 -0.90 11.15
N PHE A 303 17.01 -2.22 11.01
CA PHE A 303 16.58 -3.12 12.08
C PHE A 303 17.77 -3.93 12.58
N ALA A 304 18.11 -3.80 13.85
CA ALA A 304 19.10 -4.67 14.49
C ALA A 304 18.53 -6.09 14.61
N ILE A 305 19.32 -7.11 14.26
CA ILE A 305 18.88 -8.51 14.26
C ILE A 305 19.97 -9.44 14.81
N GLY A 306 19.54 -10.56 15.40
CA GLY A 306 20.40 -11.65 15.87
C GLY A 306 20.61 -11.63 17.38
N GLY A 307 19.99 -12.61 18.06
CA GLY A 307 20.14 -12.84 19.50
C GLY A 307 19.60 -11.73 20.41
N ILE A 308 18.70 -10.87 19.91
CA ILE A 308 18.12 -9.76 20.67
C ILE A 308 16.95 -10.25 21.50
N ASP A 309 16.97 -9.91 22.79
CA ASP A 309 15.89 -10.13 23.76
C ASP A 309 15.82 -8.97 24.77
N LEU A 310 14.92 -9.06 25.75
CA LEU A 310 14.75 -8.00 26.77
C LEU A 310 15.99 -7.74 27.61
N SER A 311 16.91 -8.71 27.75
CA SER A 311 18.09 -8.56 28.56
C SER A 311 19.21 -7.73 27.91
N ASN A 312 19.23 -7.67 26.58
CA ASN A 312 20.25 -6.96 25.79
C ASN A 312 19.70 -5.85 24.88
N LEU A 313 18.38 -5.62 24.89
CA LEU A 313 17.73 -4.59 24.06
C LEU A 313 18.24 -3.19 24.38
N THR A 314 18.59 -2.90 25.63
CA THR A 314 19.14 -1.62 26.05
C THR A 314 20.47 -1.32 25.35
N ASP A 315 21.35 -2.32 25.18
CA ASP A 315 22.62 -2.14 24.46
C ASP A 315 22.41 -1.76 22.99
N VAL A 316 21.35 -2.28 22.36
CA VAL A 316 20.94 -1.95 20.99
C VAL A 316 20.44 -0.50 20.91
N ILE A 317 19.63 -0.08 21.88
CA ILE A 317 19.09 1.29 21.97
C ILE A 317 20.25 2.29 22.20
N GLU A 318 21.18 2.00 23.12
CA GLU A 318 22.35 2.84 23.38
C GLU A 318 23.33 2.92 22.19
N ALA A 319 23.25 1.95 21.27
CA ALA A 319 23.99 2.00 20.00
C ALA A 319 23.30 2.88 18.93
N GLY A 320 22.13 3.47 19.21
CA GLY A 320 21.40 4.35 18.33
C GLY A 320 20.31 3.68 17.49
N PHE A 321 19.91 2.45 17.81
CA PHE A 321 18.85 1.73 17.12
C PHE A 321 17.58 1.68 17.96
N ASN A 322 16.48 2.17 17.38
CA ASN A 322 15.14 2.04 17.95
C ASN A 322 14.27 1.04 17.18
N ARG A 323 14.87 0.21 16.30
CA ARG A 323 14.18 -0.82 15.51
C ARG A 323 14.91 -2.14 15.64
N VAL A 324 14.16 -3.21 15.92
CA VAL A 324 14.73 -4.55 16.03
C VAL A 324 13.92 -5.57 15.23
N ALA A 325 14.63 -6.58 14.72
CA ALA A 325 14.05 -7.77 14.13
C ALA A 325 14.37 -8.99 15.02
N VAL A 326 13.33 -9.72 15.40
CA VAL A 326 13.43 -10.84 16.33
C VAL A 326 12.72 -12.07 15.81
N SER A 327 13.01 -13.24 16.38
CA SER A 327 12.34 -14.50 16.08
C SER A 327 11.96 -15.22 17.36
N ASN A 328 12.87 -16.04 17.93
CA ASN A 328 12.58 -16.97 19.04
C ASN A 328 12.05 -16.29 20.30
N VAL A 329 12.52 -15.10 20.63
CA VAL A 329 12.11 -14.40 21.86
C VAL A 329 10.58 -14.23 21.93
N ILE A 330 9.92 -14.01 20.79
CA ILE A 330 8.46 -13.92 20.68
C ILE A 330 7.85 -15.28 20.30
N ASN A 331 8.41 -15.97 19.28
CA ASN A 331 7.82 -17.21 18.77
C ASN A 331 7.80 -18.36 19.79
N ALA A 332 8.82 -18.46 20.65
CA ALA A 332 8.93 -19.50 21.66
C ALA A 332 8.43 -19.06 23.06
N SER A 333 7.95 -17.83 23.20
CA SER A 333 7.42 -17.32 24.47
C SER A 333 6.10 -17.97 24.83
N ALA A 334 5.90 -18.20 26.13
CA ALA A 334 4.61 -18.60 26.67
C ALA A 334 3.58 -17.45 26.61
N ASP A 335 4.05 -16.20 26.61
CA ASP A 335 3.24 -14.99 26.44
C ASP A 335 3.87 -14.06 25.39
N PRO A 336 3.63 -14.31 24.08
CA PRO A 336 4.15 -13.49 23.00
C PRO A 336 3.67 -12.03 23.05
N ARG A 337 2.45 -11.81 23.58
CA ARG A 337 1.85 -10.48 23.67
C ARG A 337 2.60 -9.62 24.67
N GLN A 338 2.88 -10.15 25.86
CA GLN A 338 3.61 -9.41 26.88
C GLN A 338 5.03 -9.07 26.41
N ILE A 339 5.75 -10.05 25.85
CA ILE A 339 7.13 -9.82 25.35
C ILE A 339 7.14 -8.75 24.24
N ALA A 340 6.21 -8.82 23.29
CA ALA A 340 6.14 -7.82 22.22
C ALA A 340 5.83 -6.41 22.77
N ALA A 341 4.91 -6.30 23.74
CA ALA A 341 4.59 -5.03 24.40
C ALA A 341 5.77 -4.43 25.18
N ASP A 342 6.47 -5.26 25.95
CA ASP A 342 7.64 -4.82 26.71
C ASP A 342 8.77 -4.35 25.77
N MET A 343 9.07 -5.10 24.72
CA MET A 343 10.09 -4.71 23.74
C MET A 343 9.70 -3.40 23.03
N LYS A 344 8.46 -3.31 22.54
CA LYS A 344 8.01 -2.11 21.84
C LYS A 344 7.96 -0.89 22.75
N GLY A 345 7.57 -1.06 24.02
CA GLY A 345 7.57 0.00 25.01
C GLY A 345 8.96 0.61 25.22
N LEU A 346 10.02 -0.22 25.26
CA LEU A 346 11.40 0.24 25.34
C LEU A 346 11.86 0.96 24.07
N LEU A 347 11.51 0.43 22.88
CA LEU A 347 11.90 1.00 21.59
C LEU A 347 11.21 2.34 21.29
N ALA A 348 10.01 2.57 21.80
CA ALA A 348 9.23 3.78 21.54
C ALA A 348 9.69 5.01 22.34
N VAL A 349 10.46 4.82 23.41
CA VAL A 349 11.01 5.90 24.26
C VAL A 349 12.48 6.21 23.94
N ALA A 350 13.08 5.52 22.95
CA ALA A 350 14.49 5.60 22.55
C ALA A 350 14.80 6.73 21.53
#